data_73681e927da5e5303f14d86e2f421272
#
_entry.id   73681e927da5e5303f14d86e2f421272
#
_cell.length_a   1.000
_cell.length_b   1.000
_cell.length_c   1.000
_cell.angle_alpha   90.00
_cell.angle_beta   90.00
_cell.angle_gamma   90.00
#
_symmetry.space_group_name_H-M   'P 1'
#
loop_
_entity.id
_entity.type
_entity.pdbx_description
1 polymer ?
#
loop_
_entity_poly.entity_id
_entity_poly.type
_entity_poly.pdbx_seq_one_letter_code
_entity_poly.pdbx_strand_id
1 'polypeptide(L)'
;THTRSSAASDVYKRQTQVITLITTIITCSILFYFLNKTKTGKSMRAYSNNEDLALLSGIDPKKIVLLTWIIVSILATVAGTLYGLDKSFKPFTYFNNLLPIFAATIVGGIGNPLGAFYGGFLIAFSEIGLTYAYKKFFKYIMPEGLEPSTLIQFISTDYKFAISFAILIVVLIFRPNGIFKGKVI
;
A
#
# COMPACT_ATOMS: atom_id res chain seq x y z
N THR A 1 -33.54 -19.54 -6.30
CA THR A 1 -33.09 -18.25 -6.89
C THR A 1 -31.93 -17.61 -6.10
N HIS A 2 -31.80 -17.82 -4.79
CA HIS A 2 -30.73 -17.26 -3.95
C HIS A 2 -29.31 -17.79 -4.29
N THR A 3 -29.17 -19.03 -4.65
CA THR A 3 -27.86 -19.65 -4.96
C THR A 3 -27.21 -19.13 -6.24
N ARG A 4 -27.99 -18.79 -7.27
CA ARG A 4 -27.47 -18.22 -8.52
C ARG A 4 -26.96 -16.77 -8.34
N SER A 5 -27.63 -15.97 -7.53
CA SER A 5 -27.20 -14.59 -7.27
C SER A 5 -25.93 -14.54 -6.42
N SER A 6 -25.77 -15.46 -5.48
CA SER A 6 -24.56 -15.62 -4.66
C SER A 6 -23.35 -16.02 -5.51
N ALA A 7 -23.50 -17.03 -6.37
CA ALA A 7 -22.42 -17.46 -7.26
C ALA A 7 -21.97 -16.36 -8.24
N ALA A 8 -22.92 -15.62 -8.81
CA ALA A 8 -22.59 -14.46 -9.66
C ALA A 8 -21.83 -13.39 -8.88
N SER A 9 -22.26 -13.03 -7.67
CA SER A 9 -21.58 -12.06 -6.80
C SER A 9 -20.13 -12.49 -6.48
N ASP A 10 -19.89 -13.77 -6.23
CA ASP A 10 -18.54 -14.30 -5.94
C ASP A 10 -17.63 -14.27 -7.17
N VAL A 11 -18.17 -14.51 -8.36
CA VAL A 11 -17.42 -14.38 -9.62
C VAL A 11 -17.02 -12.94 -9.87
N TYR A 12 -17.93 -11.97 -9.70
CA TYR A 12 -17.62 -10.54 -9.84
C TYR A 12 -16.55 -10.08 -8.85
N LYS A 13 -16.60 -10.52 -7.58
CA LYS A 13 -15.57 -10.19 -6.59
C LYS A 13 -14.20 -10.72 -7.00
N ARG A 14 -14.12 -11.97 -7.44
CA ARG A 14 -12.86 -12.56 -7.94
C ARG A 14 -12.33 -11.82 -9.16
N GLN A 15 -13.20 -11.45 -10.09
CA GLN A 15 -12.82 -10.66 -11.26
C GLN A 15 -12.22 -9.31 -10.86
N THR A 16 -12.86 -8.58 -9.94
CA THR A 16 -12.35 -7.30 -9.43
C THR A 16 -10.97 -7.46 -8.78
N GLN A 17 -10.75 -8.49 -7.99
CA GLN A 17 -9.45 -8.76 -7.36
C GLN A 17 -8.34 -9.03 -8.39
N VAL A 18 -8.63 -9.81 -9.43
CA VAL A 18 -7.67 -10.09 -10.51
C VAL A 18 -7.34 -8.81 -11.28
N ILE A 19 -8.35 -8.02 -11.64
CA ILE A 19 -8.15 -6.73 -12.32
C ILE A 19 -7.28 -5.80 -11.45
N THR A 20 -7.59 -5.70 -10.17
CA THR A 20 -6.82 -4.87 -9.22
C THR A 20 -5.35 -5.32 -9.17
N LEU A 21 -5.09 -6.62 -9.06
CA LEU A 21 -3.74 -7.15 -9.03
C LEU A 21 -2.96 -6.83 -10.31
N ILE A 22 -3.54 -7.11 -11.46
CA ILE A 22 -2.91 -6.87 -12.77
C ILE A 22 -2.64 -5.37 -12.95
N THR A 23 -3.64 -4.51 -12.69
CA THR A 23 -3.51 -3.06 -12.82
C THR A 23 -2.45 -2.51 -11.90
N THR A 24 -2.37 -2.99 -10.64
CA THR A 24 -1.35 -2.58 -9.69
C THR A 24 0.05 -2.94 -10.17
N ILE A 25 0.26 -4.18 -10.65
CA ILE A 25 1.56 -4.63 -11.18
C ILE A 25 1.98 -3.78 -12.38
N ILE A 26 1.07 -3.54 -13.32
CA ILE A 26 1.33 -2.72 -14.51
C ILE A 26 1.68 -1.28 -14.11
N THR A 27 0.87 -0.67 -13.25
CA THR A 27 1.08 0.73 -12.81
C THR A 27 2.40 0.89 -12.06
N CYS A 28 2.73 -0.02 -11.14
CA CYS A 28 4.02 -0.01 -10.44
C CYS A 28 5.19 -0.22 -11.40
N SER A 29 5.08 -1.13 -12.35
CA SER A 29 6.13 -1.40 -13.35
C SER A 29 6.39 -0.17 -14.21
N ILE A 30 5.33 0.49 -14.69
CA ILE A 30 5.44 1.74 -15.47
C ILE A 30 6.10 2.83 -14.64
N LEU A 31 5.69 3.02 -13.38
CA LEU A 31 6.27 4.02 -12.50
C LEU A 31 7.76 3.77 -12.25
N PHE A 32 8.15 2.55 -11.91
CA PHE A 32 9.55 2.21 -11.68
C PHE A 32 10.39 2.33 -12.96
N TYR A 33 9.87 1.92 -14.10
CA TYR A 33 10.53 2.13 -15.40
C TYR A 33 10.72 3.62 -15.67
N PHE A 34 9.68 4.43 -15.50
CA PHE A 34 9.72 5.88 -15.66
C PHE A 34 10.81 6.51 -14.78
N LEU A 35 10.77 6.25 -13.47
CA LEU A 35 11.72 6.83 -12.51
C LEU A 35 13.18 6.41 -12.78
N ASN A 36 13.42 5.19 -13.23
CA ASN A 36 14.78 4.66 -13.39
C ASN A 36 15.38 4.86 -14.78
N LYS A 37 14.56 4.81 -15.82
CA LYS A 37 15.05 4.76 -17.21
C LYS A 37 14.88 6.09 -17.96
N THR A 38 13.91 6.93 -17.59
CA THR A 38 13.69 8.19 -18.32
C THR A 38 14.60 9.31 -17.82
N LYS A 39 14.90 10.27 -18.70
CA LYS A 39 15.67 11.48 -18.35
C LYS A 39 14.94 12.29 -17.27
N THR A 40 13.62 12.46 -17.42
CA THR A 40 12.79 13.18 -16.48
C THR A 40 12.75 12.52 -15.09
N GLY A 41 12.62 11.19 -15.03
CA GLY A 41 12.68 10.46 -13.77
C GLY A 41 14.03 10.57 -13.07
N LYS A 42 15.13 10.60 -13.83
CA LYS A 42 16.47 10.86 -13.28
C LYS A 42 16.58 12.28 -12.73
N SER A 43 16.04 13.29 -13.44
CA SER A 43 16.01 14.67 -12.97
C SER A 43 15.17 14.83 -11.70
N MET A 44 14.03 14.16 -11.61
CA MET A 44 13.19 14.14 -10.40
C MET A 44 13.95 13.58 -9.19
N ARG A 45 14.69 12.50 -9.37
CA ARG A 45 15.50 11.91 -8.29
C ARG A 45 16.71 12.78 -7.94
N ALA A 46 17.34 13.43 -8.91
CA ALA A 46 18.44 14.37 -8.67
C ALA A 46 17.95 15.56 -7.85
N TYR A 47 16.80 16.13 -8.22
CA TYR A 47 16.17 17.24 -7.51
C TYR A 47 15.75 16.85 -6.07
N SER A 48 15.19 15.65 -5.88
CA SER A 48 14.84 15.13 -4.55
C SER A 48 16.04 14.82 -3.67
N ASN A 49 17.19 14.50 -4.25
CA ASN A 49 18.42 14.23 -3.49
C ASN A 49 19.14 15.50 -3.04
N ASN A 50 19.26 16.48 -3.92
CA ASN A 50 19.88 17.78 -3.62
C ASN A 50 19.33 18.84 -4.58
N GLU A 51 18.49 19.71 -4.04
CA GLU A 51 17.82 20.76 -4.79
C GLU A 51 18.84 21.75 -5.38
N ASP A 52 19.81 22.21 -4.58
CA ASP A 52 20.78 23.22 -5.00
C ASP A 52 21.66 22.72 -6.15
N LEU A 53 22.18 21.49 -6.05
CA LEU A 53 22.98 20.88 -7.11
C LEU A 53 22.16 20.63 -8.37
N ALA A 54 20.90 20.27 -8.25
CA ALA A 54 20.01 20.08 -9.38
C ALA A 54 19.74 21.42 -10.11
N LEU A 55 19.53 22.50 -9.37
CA LEU A 55 19.38 23.86 -9.93
C LEU A 55 20.65 24.30 -10.67
N LEU A 56 21.81 24.10 -10.08
CA LEU A 56 23.10 24.42 -10.72
C LEU A 56 23.34 23.59 -11.99
N SER A 57 22.75 22.39 -12.06
CA SER A 57 22.80 21.51 -13.24
C SER A 57 21.77 21.88 -14.31
N GLY A 58 21.03 22.99 -14.16
CA GLY A 58 20.04 23.48 -15.11
C GLY A 58 18.70 22.75 -15.07
N ILE A 59 18.39 22.03 -14.00
CA ILE A 59 17.08 21.36 -13.82
C ILE A 59 16.06 22.41 -13.37
N ASP A 60 14.98 22.57 -14.15
CA ASP A 60 13.88 23.49 -13.86
C ASP A 60 12.97 22.90 -12.78
N PRO A 61 12.93 23.47 -11.54
CA PRO A 61 12.14 22.95 -10.45
C PRO A 61 10.63 23.00 -10.73
N LYS A 62 10.17 24.04 -11.44
CA LYS A 62 8.75 24.20 -11.75
C LYS A 62 8.23 23.05 -12.60
N LYS A 63 9.01 22.60 -13.59
CA LYS A 63 8.65 21.46 -14.43
C LYS A 63 8.66 20.16 -13.63
N ILE A 64 9.64 19.96 -12.75
CA ILE A 64 9.74 18.77 -11.92
C ILE A 64 8.54 18.66 -10.98
N VAL A 65 8.22 19.74 -10.26
CA VAL A 65 7.08 19.78 -9.33
C VAL A 65 5.76 19.53 -10.07
N LEU A 66 5.54 20.21 -11.20
CA LEU A 66 4.33 20.02 -12.01
C LEU A 66 4.16 18.58 -12.48
N LEU A 67 5.22 17.98 -13.01
CA LEU A 67 5.18 16.57 -13.44
C LEU A 67 4.95 15.62 -12.27
N THR A 68 5.52 15.91 -11.10
CA THR A 68 5.28 15.11 -9.89
C THR A 68 3.80 15.13 -9.51
N TRP A 69 3.16 16.31 -9.51
CA TRP A 69 1.73 16.44 -9.21
C TRP A 69 0.85 15.70 -10.23
N ILE A 70 1.19 15.76 -11.52
CA ILE A 70 0.46 15.01 -12.57
C ILE A 70 0.56 13.50 -12.30
N ILE A 71 1.76 12.98 -12.05
CA ILE A 71 1.95 11.55 -11.78
C ILE A 71 1.21 11.12 -10.52
N VAL A 72 1.32 11.88 -9.44
CA VAL A 72 0.62 11.59 -8.17
C VAL A 72 -0.89 11.58 -8.37
N SER A 73 -1.44 12.54 -9.13
CA SER A 73 -2.88 12.60 -9.41
C SER A 73 -3.38 11.38 -10.21
N ILE A 74 -2.61 10.94 -11.21
CA ILE A 74 -2.93 9.72 -11.98
C ILE A 74 -2.91 8.49 -11.07
N LEU A 75 -1.84 8.33 -10.27
CA LEU A 75 -1.71 7.19 -9.35
C LEU A 75 -2.82 7.18 -8.30
N ALA A 76 -3.14 8.33 -7.72
CA ALA A 76 -4.22 8.47 -6.75
C ALA A 76 -5.59 8.12 -7.35
N THR A 77 -5.86 8.54 -8.58
CA THR A 77 -7.10 8.21 -9.28
C THR A 77 -7.20 6.71 -9.54
N VAL A 78 -6.14 6.09 -10.04
CA VAL A 78 -6.10 4.63 -10.26
C VAL A 78 -6.30 3.88 -8.95
N ALA A 79 -5.57 4.23 -7.89
CA ALA A 79 -5.69 3.59 -6.58
C ALA A 79 -7.09 3.78 -5.98
N GLY A 80 -7.64 4.99 -6.05
CA GLY A 80 -8.97 5.31 -5.54
C GLY A 80 -10.09 4.55 -6.27
N THR A 81 -10.01 4.44 -7.59
CA THR A 81 -10.99 3.68 -8.38
C THR A 81 -10.91 2.18 -8.10
N LEU A 82 -9.72 1.60 -8.05
CA LEU A 82 -9.54 0.18 -7.72
C LEU A 82 -10.04 -0.15 -6.31
N TYR A 83 -9.74 0.71 -5.34
CA TYR A 83 -10.22 0.54 -3.97
C TYR A 83 -11.74 0.64 -3.89
N GLY A 84 -12.35 1.59 -4.61
CA GLY A 84 -13.79 1.75 -4.67
C GLY A 84 -14.52 0.57 -5.30
N LEU A 85 -13.91 -0.08 -6.30
CA LEU A 85 -14.43 -1.31 -6.92
C LEU A 85 -14.42 -2.49 -5.94
N ASP A 86 -13.44 -2.58 -5.04
CA ASP A 86 -13.34 -3.66 -4.04
C ASP A 86 -14.24 -3.41 -2.81
N LYS A 87 -14.27 -2.17 -2.29
CA LYS A 87 -14.91 -1.82 -0.99
C LYS A 87 -16.19 -1.02 -1.10
N SER A 88 -16.60 -0.62 -2.31
CA SER A 88 -17.64 0.37 -2.58
C SER A 88 -17.26 1.82 -2.26
N PHE A 89 -17.93 2.74 -2.97
CA PHE A 89 -17.72 4.19 -2.83
C PHE A 89 -18.57 4.75 -1.68
N LYS A 90 -18.11 4.58 -0.44
CA LYS A 90 -18.78 5.16 0.74
C LYS A 90 -18.03 6.38 1.24
N PRO A 91 -18.73 7.40 1.77
CA PRO A 91 -18.09 8.52 2.45
C PRO A 91 -17.16 8.01 3.57
N PHE A 92 -16.08 8.73 3.83
CA PHE A 92 -15.09 8.43 4.88
C PHE A 92 -14.30 7.12 4.76
N THR A 93 -14.63 6.21 3.84
CA THR A 93 -13.88 4.96 3.66
C THR A 93 -12.42 5.21 3.31
N TYR A 94 -12.17 6.21 2.47
CA TYR A 94 -10.81 6.61 2.07
C TYR A 94 -10.05 7.31 3.20
N PHE A 95 -10.75 8.04 4.07
CA PHE A 95 -10.15 8.70 5.21
C PHE A 95 -9.51 7.70 6.18
N ASN A 96 -10.18 6.58 6.42
CA ASN A 96 -9.65 5.53 7.29
C ASN A 96 -8.35 4.90 6.76
N ASN A 97 -8.12 4.92 5.46
CA ASN A 97 -6.87 4.41 4.86
C ASN A 97 -5.70 5.39 4.94
N LEU A 98 -5.94 6.62 5.34
CA LEU A 98 -4.92 7.66 5.39
C LEU A 98 -3.78 7.27 6.35
N LEU A 99 -4.13 6.74 7.52
CA LEU A 99 -3.15 6.30 8.52
C LEU A 99 -2.27 5.13 8.02
N PRO A 100 -2.81 4.03 7.47
CA PRO A 100 -2.01 2.98 6.84
C PRO A 100 -1.11 3.47 5.69
N ILE A 101 -1.58 4.42 4.88
CA ILE A 101 -0.79 4.98 3.77
C ILE A 101 0.41 5.76 4.31
N PHE A 102 0.23 6.61 5.32
CA PHE A 102 1.33 7.31 5.97
C PHE A 102 2.28 6.33 6.65
N ALA A 103 1.75 5.35 7.38
CA ALA A 103 2.56 4.32 7.99
C ALA A 103 3.42 3.58 6.95
N ALA A 104 2.84 3.19 5.83
CA ALA A 104 3.55 2.51 4.74
C ALA A 104 4.70 3.34 4.17
N THR A 105 4.48 4.63 3.93
CA THR A 105 5.50 5.52 3.37
C THR A 105 6.63 5.83 4.35
N ILE A 106 6.31 6.07 5.61
CA ILE A 106 7.31 6.37 6.65
C ILE A 106 8.10 5.11 7.00
N VAL A 107 7.42 3.98 7.22
CA VAL A 107 8.06 2.68 7.50
C VAL A 107 8.93 2.24 6.33
N GLY A 108 8.46 2.45 5.11
CA GLY A 108 9.23 2.17 3.89
C GLY A 108 10.48 3.02 3.73
N GLY A 109 10.44 4.24 4.24
CA GLY A 109 11.52 5.24 4.14
C GLY A 109 11.15 6.38 3.19
N ILE A 110 11.06 7.58 3.73
CA ILE A 110 10.74 8.80 2.98
C ILE A 110 11.80 9.03 1.90
N GLY A 111 11.36 9.37 0.69
CA GLY A 111 12.25 9.61 -0.45
C GLY A 111 12.65 8.35 -1.24
N ASN A 112 12.26 7.16 -0.82
CA ASN A 112 12.51 5.92 -1.55
C ASN A 112 11.21 5.29 -2.07
N PRO A 113 10.88 5.39 -3.38
CA PRO A 113 9.65 4.81 -3.93
C PRO A 113 9.56 3.28 -3.79
N LEU A 114 10.69 2.58 -3.90
CA LEU A 114 10.74 1.13 -3.63
C LEU A 114 10.49 0.83 -2.16
N GLY A 115 11.05 1.66 -1.27
CA GLY A 115 10.81 1.56 0.17
C GLY A 115 9.32 1.70 0.49
N ALA A 116 8.64 2.71 -0.05
CA ALA A 116 7.21 2.92 0.15
C ALA A 116 6.37 1.72 -0.35
N PHE A 117 6.74 1.13 -1.49
CA PHE A 117 6.09 -0.06 -2.03
C PHE A 117 6.22 -1.26 -1.07
N TYR A 118 7.43 -1.58 -0.61
CA TYR A 118 7.64 -2.68 0.34
C TYR A 118 7.05 -2.36 1.73
N GLY A 119 7.09 -1.10 2.16
CA GLY A 119 6.41 -0.64 3.37
C GLY A 119 4.91 -0.88 3.33
N GLY A 120 4.28 -0.61 2.19
CA GLY A 120 2.87 -0.91 1.96
C GLY A 120 2.54 -2.40 2.09
N PHE A 121 3.36 -3.28 1.51
CA PHE A 121 3.21 -4.72 1.70
C PHE A 121 3.38 -5.13 3.16
N LEU A 122 4.40 -4.62 3.85
CA LEU A 122 4.65 -4.94 5.25
C LEU A 122 3.45 -4.56 6.13
N ILE A 123 2.93 -3.34 5.97
CA ILE A 123 1.75 -2.88 6.72
C ILE A 123 0.52 -3.75 6.38
N ALA A 124 0.23 -3.98 5.09
CA ALA A 124 -0.93 -4.75 4.67
C ALA A 124 -0.87 -6.21 5.17
N PHE A 125 0.28 -6.88 5.07
CA PHE A 125 0.45 -8.23 5.59
C PHE A 125 0.33 -8.28 7.11
N SER A 126 0.86 -7.30 7.82
CA SER A 126 0.76 -7.23 9.27
C SER A 126 -0.68 -7.00 9.73
N GLU A 127 -1.42 -6.09 9.07
CA GLU A 127 -2.85 -5.88 9.34
C GLU A 127 -3.65 -7.16 9.14
N ILE A 128 -3.49 -7.81 7.99
CA ILE A 128 -4.21 -9.05 7.68
C ILE A 128 -3.79 -10.16 8.63
N GLY A 129 -2.49 -10.34 8.85
CA GLY A 129 -1.95 -11.40 9.70
C GLY A 129 -2.45 -11.32 11.14
N LEU A 130 -2.49 -10.12 11.73
CA LEU A 130 -2.93 -9.93 13.10
C LEU A 130 -4.47 -9.91 13.28
N THR A 131 -5.21 -9.54 12.23
CA THR A 131 -6.68 -9.52 12.27
C THR A 131 -7.33 -10.77 11.68
N TYR A 132 -6.53 -11.68 11.12
CA TYR A 132 -7.06 -12.89 10.49
C TYR A 132 -7.65 -13.84 11.53
N ALA A 133 -8.83 -14.39 11.21
CA ALA A 133 -9.46 -15.43 12.03
C ALA A 133 -8.84 -16.79 11.70
N TYR A 134 -7.93 -17.27 12.53
CA TYR A 134 -7.18 -18.50 12.33
C TYR A 134 -7.99 -19.78 12.50
N LYS A 135 -9.27 -19.69 12.89
CA LYS A 135 -10.15 -20.86 13.07
C LYS A 135 -10.16 -21.80 11.86
N LYS A 136 -10.22 -21.25 10.64
CA LYS A 136 -10.19 -22.06 9.41
C LYS A 136 -8.86 -22.80 9.21
N PHE A 137 -7.75 -22.15 9.58
CA PHE A 137 -6.42 -22.73 9.47
C PHE A 137 -6.25 -23.91 10.44
N PHE A 138 -6.71 -23.75 11.67
CA PHE A 138 -6.65 -24.82 12.68
C PHE A 138 -7.58 -25.98 12.34
N LYS A 139 -8.71 -25.71 11.70
CA LYS A 139 -9.61 -26.79 11.22
C LYS A 139 -8.95 -27.74 10.21
N TYR A 140 -8.00 -27.26 9.40
CA TYR A 140 -7.28 -28.11 8.44
C TYR A 140 -6.11 -28.87 9.06
N ILE A 141 -5.60 -28.43 10.22
CA ILE A 141 -4.41 -29.03 10.84
C ILE A 141 -4.77 -29.95 12.00
N MET A 142 -5.86 -29.68 12.71
CA MET A 142 -6.27 -30.48 13.88
C MET A 142 -7.22 -31.62 13.48
N PRO A 143 -7.11 -32.80 14.13
CA PRO A 143 -8.06 -33.90 13.97
C PRO A 143 -9.48 -33.48 14.37
N GLU A 144 -10.48 -34.09 13.76
CA GLU A 144 -11.89 -33.88 14.10
C GLU A 144 -12.13 -34.12 15.59
N GLY A 145 -12.72 -33.14 16.28
CA GLY A 145 -13.01 -33.19 17.73
C GLY A 145 -12.17 -32.27 18.62
N LEU A 146 -11.06 -31.73 18.14
CA LEU A 146 -10.22 -30.74 18.85
C LEU A 146 -10.36 -29.32 18.27
N GLU A 147 -11.44 -29.07 17.52
CA GLU A 147 -11.69 -27.76 16.92
C GLU A 147 -11.97 -26.70 18.01
N PRO A 148 -11.30 -25.54 17.94
CA PRO A 148 -11.57 -24.45 18.86
C PRO A 148 -13.00 -23.95 18.67
N SER A 149 -13.77 -23.89 19.76
CA SER A 149 -15.17 -23.44 19.78
C SER A 149 -15.33 -21.96 19.47
N THR A 150 -14.28 -21.16 19.71
CA THR A 150 -14.24 -19.71 19.51
C THR A 150 -13.36 -19.31 18.34
N LEU A 151 -13.60 -18.11 17.79
CA LEU A 151 -12.71 -17.51 16.78
C LEU A 151 -11.36 -17.22 17.41
N ILE A 152 -10.31 -17.86 16.93
CA ILE A 152 -8.92 -17.52 17.31
C ILE A 152 -8.52 -16.34 16.44
N GLN A 153 -8.50 -15.17 17.04
CA GLN A 153 -8.15 -13.91 16.42
C GLN A 153 -7.36 -13.07 17.43
N PHE A 154 -6.18 -12.58 17.05
CA PHE A 154 -5.35 -11.80 17.97
C PHE A 154 -5.95 -10.43 18.26
N ILE A 155 -6.45 -9.76 17.21
CA ILE A 155 -7.04 -8.41 17.30
C ILE A 155 -8.29 -8.38 16.43
N SER A 156 -9.37 -7.77 16.93
CA SER A 156 -10.58 -7.56 16.12
C SER A 156 -10.28 -6.74 14.87
N THR A 157 -10.98 -7.04 13.78
CA THR A 157 -10.86 -6.35 12.49
C THR A 157 -11.12 -4.83 12.61
N ASP A 158 -11.88 -4.42 13.61
CA ASP A 158 -12.17 -3.00 13.86
C ASP A 158 -10.91 -2.21 14.27
N TYR A 159 -9.92 -2.88 14.87
CA TYR A 159 -8.66 -2.28 15.31
C TYR A 159 -7.52 -2.39 14.30
N LYS A 160 -7.79 -2.80 13.05
CA LYS A 160 -6.73 -2.98 12.04
C LYS A 160 -5.86 -1.74 11.84
N PHE A 161 -6.44 -0.53 11.93
CA PHE A 161 -5.70 0.72 11.78
C PHE A 161 -4.75 1.00 12.96
N ALA A 162 -5.07 0.50 14.15
CA ALA A 162 -4.18 0.58 15.31
C ALA A 162 -2.91 -0.23 15.11
N ILE A 163 -2.97 -1.32 14.35
CA ILE A 163 -1.80 -2.14 14.00
C ILE A 163 -0.82 -1.34 13.14
N SER A 164 -1.31 -0.67 12.11
CA SER A 164 -0.48 0.20 11.25
C SER A 164 0.20 1.29 12.06
N PHE A 165 -0.53 1.88 13.00
CA PHE A 165 0.02 2.92 13.88
C PHE A 165 1.06 2.37 14.87
N ALA A 166 0.80 1.21 15.45
CA ALA A 166 1.76 0.54 16.35
C ALA A 166 3.06 0.19 15.62
N ILE A 167 2.96 -0.34 14.40
CA ILE A 167 4.13 -0.64 13.57
C ILE A 167 4.89 0.65 13.23
N LEU A 168 4.19 1.72 12.88
CA LEU A 168 4.79 3.01 12.62
C LEU A 168 5.61 3.50 13.82
N ILE A 169 5.04 3.48 15.02
CA ILE A 169 5.73 3.89 16.26
C ILE A 169 6.97 3.02 16.49
N VAL A 170 6.83 1.71 16.43
CA VAL A 170 7.94 0.77 16.63
C VAL A 170 9.07 1.05 15.64
N VAL A 171 8.74 1.21 14.35
CA VAL A 171 9.76 1.48 13.34
C VAL A 171 10.42 2.84 13.56
N LEU A 172 9.68 3.88 13.91
CA LEU A 172 10.25 5.21 14.19
C LEU A 172 11.20 5.19 15.40
N ILE A 173 10.93 4.40 16.44
CA ILE A 173 11.81 4.27 17.59
C ILE A 173 13.13 3.60 17.22
N PHE A 174 13.07 2.50 16.45
CA PHE A 174 14.26 1.72 16.10
C PHE A 174 14.97 2.18 14.83
N ARG A 175 14.21 2.72 13.88
CA ARG A 175 14.70 3.14 12.55
C ARG A 175 13.98 4.41 12.06
N PRO A 176 14.35 5.61 12.55
CA PRO A 176 13.68 6.86 12.21
C PRO A 176 13.70 7.18 10.70
N ASN A 177 14.65 6.67 9.95
CA ASN A 177 14.77 6.85 8.50
C ASN A 177 14.02 5.78 7.68
N GLY A 178 13.17 4.96 8.35
CA GLY A 178 12.49 3.83 7.73
C GLY A 178 13.39 2.59 7.55
N ILE A 179 12.76 1.48 7.15
CA ILE A 179 13.43 0.18 7.00
C ILE A 179 14.36 0.19 5.78
N PHE A 180 13.89 0.73 4.67
CA PHE A 180 14.61 0.77 3.39
C PHE A 180 15.28 2.13 3.17
N LYS A 181 16.04 2.62 4.11
CA LYS A 181 16.79 3.89 4.08
C LYS A 181 16.63 4.64 2.76
N GLY A 182 15.72 5.60 2.70
CA GLY A 182 15.83 6.66 1.72
C GLY A 182 17.21 7.30 1.95
N LYS A 183 17.94 7.58 0.90
CA LYS A 183 19.16 8.35 1.04
C LYS A 183 18.75 9.73 1.57
N VAL A 184 18.75 9.86 2.87
CA VAL A 184 18.79 11.16 3.54
C VAL A 184 20.26 11.51 3.54
N ILE A 185 20.58 12.53 2.78
CA ILE A 185 21.86 13.22 2.81
C ILE A 185 21.91 14.06 4.08
#